data_fa3999371edfd6f497bfb6f0575b9b02
#
_entry.id   fa3999371edfd6f497bfb6f0575b9b02
#
_cell.length_a   1.000
_cell.length_b   1.000
_cell.length_c   1.000
_cell.angle_alpha   90.00
_cell.angle_beta   90.00
_cell.angle_gamma   90.00
#
_symmetry.space_group_name_H-M   'P 1'
#
loop_
_entity.id
_entity.type
_entity.pdbx_description
1 polymer ?
#
loop_
_entity_poly.entity_id
_entity_poly.type
_entity_poly.pdbx_seq_one_letter_code
_entity_poly.pdbx_strand_id
1 'polypeptide(L)'
;MGDMRLNKIIADAGITSRRGADELIESGRVTVDGIAIREMGSKFDPEKVQVAVDGETIKRSLTKSYLALHKPKGVLSTMYDPDGRPSLSDFIDLRRERLFHVGRLDKDSEGLILLTNDGDLTFRATHPSFGVEKTYIIEYDGKLPTGIDKVLLKGVELEDGMGRVLSFRELSSHWIEVTIHEGRYHIIRRLMEAVEVDVLRLIRTKFGPISLGDTPEGRWRDLNSGELTNLRSVLGL
;
A
#
# COMPACT_ATOMS: atom_id res chain seq x y z
N MET A 1 0.80 0.68 26.76
CA MET A 1 0.94 -0.01 25.45
C MET A 1 1.38 -1.43 25.77
N GLY A 2 0.94 -2.44 25.01
CA GLY A 2 1.35 -3.82 25.29
C GLY A 2 2.68 -4.17 24.63
N ASP A 3 3.17 -5.39 24.90
CA ASP A 3 4.40 -5.90 24.32
C ASP A 3 4.39 -5.87 22.78
N MET A 4 5.43 -5.32 22.19
CA MET A 4 5.64 -5.19 20.76
C MET A 4 6.83 -6.05 20.31
N ARG A 5 6.76 -6.68 19.14
CA ARG A 5 7.91 -7.40 18.59
C ARG A 5 9.10 -6.47 18.38
N LEU A 6 10.29 -6.89 18.76
CA LEU A 6 11.51 -6.09 18.68
C LEU A 6 11.79 -5.57 17.26
N ASN A 7 11.57 -6.41 16.24
CA ASN A 7 11.72 -5.98 14.84
C ASN A 7 10.73 -4.86 14.45
N LYS A 8 9.54 -4.83 15.06
CA LYS A 8 8.59 -3.72 14.84
C LYS A 8 9.06 -2.45 15.53
N ILE A 9 9.60 -2.53 16.74
CA ILE A 9 10.16 -1.37 17.47
C ILE A 9 11.25 -0.70 16.63
N ILE A 10 12.18 -1.50 16.08
CA ILE A 10 13.31 -1.03 15.24
C ILE A 10 12.79 -0.41 13.93
N ALA A 11 11.81 -1.06 13.28
CA ALA A 11 11.22 -0.55 12.05
C ALA A 11 10.43 0.75 12.27
N ASP A 12 9.66 0.85 13.38
CA ASP A 12 8.89 2.05 13.74
C ASP A 12 9.80 3.23 14.12
N ALA A 13 11.05 2.94 14.53
CA ALA A 13 12.09 3.94 14.73
C ALA A 13 12.75 4.42 13.42
N GLY A 14 12.38 3.83 12.28
CA GLY A 14 12.90 4.22 10.97
C GLY A 14 14.29 3.69 10.61
N ILE A 15 14.87 2.79 11.43
CA ILE A 15 16.24 2.26 11.24
C ILE A 15 16.31 1.38 9.97
N THR A 16 15.41 0.38 9.88
CA THR A 16 15.38 -0.56 8.75
C THR A 16 13.99 -1.16 8.55
N SER A 17 13.80 -2.07 7.57
CA SER A 17 12.57 -2.84 7.43
C SER A 17 12.42 -3.84 8.57
N ARG A 18 11.22 -4.40 8.78
CA ARG A 18 11.03 -5.49 9.75
C ARG A 18 11.94 -6.68 9.45
N ARG A 19 12.15 -7.02 8.15
CA ARG A 19 13.09 -8.07 7.73
C ARG A 19 14.54 -7.67 8.02
N GLY A 20 14.96 -6.46 7.65
CA GLY A 20 16.30 -5.98 8.01
C GLY A 20 16.51 -5.84 9.51
N ALA A 21 15.45 -5.57 10.30
CA ALA A 21 15.53 -5.61 11.75
C ALA A 21 15.71 -7.04 12.29
N ASP A 22 15.08 -8.04 11.67
CA ASP A 22 15.33 -9.45 12.00
C ASP A 22 16.79 -9.83 11.74
N GLU A 23 17.39 -9.39 10.63
CA GLU A 23 18.81 -9.60 10.32
C GLU A 23 19.75 -8.92 11.34
N LEU A 24 19.40 -7.70 11.79
CA LEU A 24 20.14 -7.00 12.85
C LEU A 24 20.07 -7.74 14.19
N ILE A 25 18.89 -8.27 14.55
CA ILE A 25 18.69 -9.05 15.79
C ILE A 25 19.51 -10.35 15.72
N GLU A 26 19.38 -11.11 14.65
CA GLU A 26 20.09 -12.38 14.47
C GLU A 26 21.61 -12.20 14.52
N SER A 27 22.14 -11.15 13.91
CA SER A 27 23.56 -10.80 13.96
C SER A 27 24.05 -10.27 15.31
N GLY A 28 23.14 -10.04 16.30
CA GLY A 28 23.46 -9.57 17.64
C GLY A 28 23.85 -8.09 17.71
N ARG A 29 23.44 -7.30 16.72
CA ARG A 29 23.67 -5.84 16.65
C ARG A 29 22.63 -5.03 17.44
N VAL A 30 21.62 -5.71 18.01
CA VAL A 30 20.53 -5.10 18.77
C VAL A 30 20.68 -5.41 20.25
N THR A 31 20.61 -4.39 21.10
CA THR A 31 20.57 -4.55 22.55
C THR A 31 19.27 -3.99 23.13
N VAL A 32 18.80 -4.62 24.20
CA VAL A 32 17.69 -4.13 25.03
C VAL A 32 18.23 -4.01 26.46
N ASP A 33 18.18 -2.82 27.03
CA ASP A 33 18.76 -2.48 28.34
C ASP A 33 20.23 -2.94 28.48
N GLY A 34 20.99 -2.79 27.36
CA GLY A 34 22.40 -3.19 27.30
C GLY A 34 22.67 -4.68 27.05
N ILE A 35 21.65 -5.52 27.02
CA ILE A 35 21.76 -6.97 26.77
C ILE A 35 21.52 -7.26 25.30
N ALA A 36 22.46 -7.94 24.62
CA ALA A 36 22.30 -8.32 23.22
C ALA A 36 21.19 -9.36 23.02
N ILE A 37 20.27 -9.07 22.13
CA ILE A 37 19.15 -9.96 21.77
C ILE A 37 19.43 -10.57 20.39
N ARG A 38 19.35 -11.91 20.32
CA ARG A 38 19.48 -12.68 19.07
C ARG A 38 18.24 -13.49 18.74
N GLU A 39 17.32 -13.62 19.70
CA GLU A 39 16.11 -14.42 19.55
C GLU A 39 15.07 -13.68 18.68
N MET A 40 14.74 -14.29 17.55
CA MET A 40 13.71 -13.81 16.65
C MET A 40 12.33 -13.85 17.31
N GLY A 41 11.54 -12.81 17.11
CA GLY A 41 10.17 -12.73 17.65
C GLY A 41 10.06 -12.25 19.09
N SER A 42 11.19 -11.95 19.76
CA SER A 42 11.23 -11.34 21.10
C SER A 42 10.32 -10.12 21.17
N LYS A 43 9.63 -9.95 22.30
CA LYS A 43 8.67 -8.87 22.53
C LYS A 43 9.08 -8.07 23.76
N PHE A 44 8.90 -6.75 23.66
CA PHE A 44 9.21 -5.81 24.75
C PHE A 44 8.18 -4.69 24.76
N ASP A 45 7.94 -4.11 25.92
CA ASP A 45 7.20 -2.85 26.05
C ASP A 45 8.13 -1.68 25.69
N PRO A 46 7.94 -1.01 24.55
CA PRO A 46 8.86 0.03 24.08
C PRO A 46 8.90 1.29 24.96
N GLU A 47 7.99 1.41 25.93
CA GLU A 47 7.97 2.51 26.90
C GLU A 47 8.78 2.18 28.16
N LYS A 48 9.15 0.90 28.37
CA LYS A 48 9.84 0.43 29.56
C LYS A 48 11.28 0.00 29.33
N VAL A 49 11.68 -0.18 28.06
CA VAL A 49 13.03 -0.65 27.73
C VAL A 49 13.76 0.32 26.82
N GLN A 50 15.06 0.36 26.94
CA GLN A 50 15.92 1.09 26.02
C GLN A 50 16.45 0.15 24.95
N VAL A 51 16.07 0.39 23.69
CA VAL A 51 16.56 -0.37 22.54
C VAL A 51 17.71 0.40 21.89
N ALA A 52 18.81 -0.28 21.58
CA ALA A 52 19.90 0.27 20.80
C ALA A 52 20.30 -0.65 19.64
N VAL A 53 20.76 -0.04 18.55
CA VAL A 53 21.29 -0.72 17.36
C VAL A 53 22.71 -0.22 17.15
N ASP A 54 23.67 -1.14 17.02
CA ASP A 54 25.11 -0.82 16.91
C ASP A 54 25.63 0.11 18.03
N GLY A 55 25.06 -0.01 19.22
CA GLY A 55 25.41 0.83 20.38
C GLY A 55 24.69 2.19 20.43
N GLU A 56 23.95 2.58 19.40
CA GLU A 56 23.18 3.82 19.37
C GLU A 56 21.73 3.58 19.82
N THR A 57 21.30 4.31 20.85
CA THR A 57 19.91 4.26 21.33
C THR A 57 18.95 4.77 20.25
N ILE A 58 18.01 3.93 19.85
CA ILE A 58 16.99 4.32 18.89
C ILE A 58 15.82 5.03 19.59
N LYS A 59 15.30 6.08 18.93
CA LYS A 59 14.10 6.80 19.37
C LYS A 59 12.98 6.53 18.40
N ARG A 60 11.81 6.19 18.92
CA ARG A 60 10.61 6.04 18.08
C ARG A 60 10.29 7.38 17.42
N SER A 61 10.10 7.39 16.10
CA SER A 61 9.57 8.57 15.42
C SER A 61 8.13 8.81 15.89
N LEU A 62 7.89 9.95 16.49
CA LEU A 62 6.55 10.38 16.93
C LEU A 62 5.75 11.01 15.79
N THR A 63 6.44 11.52 14.78
CA THR A 63 5.80 12.16 13.63
C THR A 63 5.38 11.11 12.62
N LYS A 64 4.10 11.12 12.25
CA LYS A 64 3.55 10.26 11.22
C LYS A 64 3.31 11.06 9.96
N SER A 65 3.75 10.51 8.83
CA SER A 65 3.59 11.10 7.50
C SER A 65 2.65 10.26 6.65
N TYR A 66 1.81 10.93 5.88
CA TYR A 66 0.81 10.30 5.02
C TYR A 66 0.77 11.03 3.68
N LEU A 67 1.25 10.39 2.63
CA LEU A 67 1.34 10.97 1.30
C LEU A 67 0.45 10.22 0.31
N ALA A 68 -0.14 10.96 -0.61
CA ALA A 68 -0.82 10.46 -1.79
C ALA A 68 0.08 10.73 -3.01
N LEU A 69 0.61 9.67 -3.61
CA LEU A 69 1.45 9.74 -4.81
C LEU A 69 0.64 9.29 -6.03
N HIS A 70 0.74 10.00 -7.14
CA HIS A 70 0.31 9.53 -8.45
C HIS A 70 1.43 8.70 -9.08
N LYS A 71 1.37 7.39 -8.89
CA LYS A 71 2.37 6.47 -9.45
C LYS A 71 2.26 6.43 -10.98
N PRO A 72 3.35 6.69 -11.72
CA PRO A 72 3.37 6.52 -13.16
C PRO A 72 3.31 5.04 -13.60
N LYS A 73 2.92 4.82 -14.86
CA LYS A 73 3.11 3.53 -15.53
C LYS A 73 4.61 3.21 -15.66
N GLY A 74 4.97 1.94 -15.59
CA GLY A 74 6.37 1.48 -15.69
C GLY A 74 7.14 1.50 -14.37
N VAL A 75 6.60 2.07 -13.30
CA VAL A 75 7.22 2.20 -11.98
C VAL A 75 6.83 1.03 -11.07
N LEU A 76 7.79 0.45 -10.37
CA LEU A 76 7.57 -0.64 -9.41
C LEU A 76 7.04 -0.09 -8.08
N SER A 77 6.06 -0.78 -7.49
CA SER A 77 5.55 -0.49 -6.14
C SER A 77 6.50 -1.04 -5.06
N THR A 78 7.70 -0.49 -5.02
CA THR A 78 8.73 -0.77 -3.99
C THR A 78 9.47 0.52 -3.65
N MET A 79 10.07 0.56 -2.45
CA MET A 79 10.95 1.66 -2.01
C MET A 79 12.42 1.35 -2.27
N TYR A 80 12.74 0.17 -2.75
CA TYR A 80 14.09 -0.24 -3.14
C TYR A 80 13.99 -1.35 -4.20
N ASP A 81 14.77 -1.20 -5.24
CA ASP A 81 14.93 -2.22 -6.29
C ASP A 81 16.43 -2.49 -6.54
N PRO A 82 16.89 -3.73 -6.32
CA PRO A 82 18.32 -4.05 -6.48
C PRO A 82 18.79 -3.99 -7.93
N ASP A 83 17.87 -4.11 -8.89
CA ASP A 83 18.20 -4.07 -10.34
C ASP A 83 18.19 -2.64 -10.90
N GLY A 84 17.92 -1.63 -10.06
CA GLY A 84 17.90 -0.22 -10.47
C GLY A 84 16.74 0.17 -11.40
N ARG A 85 15.65 -0.63 -11.42
CA ARG A 85 14.46 -0.30 -12.21
C ARG A 85 13.67 0.85 -11.53
N PRO A 86 12.96 1.69 -12.31
CA PRO A 86 12.16 2.78 -11.73
C PRO A 86 11.23 2.30 -10.62
N SER A 87 11.29 2.96 -9.47
CA SER A 87 10.57 2.60 -8.24
C SER A 87 9.97 3.82 -7.55
N LEU A 88 9.16 3.62 -6.52
CA LEU A 88 8.50 4.74 -5.80
C LEU A 88 9.50 5.68 -5.14
N SER A 89 10.71 5.20 -4.78
CA SER A 89 11.75 6.03 -4.18
C SER A 89 12.27 7.14 -5.10
N ASP A 90 12.13 6.99 -6.43
CA ASP A 90 12.59 7.98 -7.40
C ASP A 90 11.75 9.27 -7.38
N PHE A 91 10.56 9.21 -6.78
CA PHE A 91 9.60 10.31 -6.73
C PHE A 91 9.55 11.00 -5.37
N ILE A 92 10.29 10.50 -4.37
CA ILE A 92 10.19 10.97 -2.98
C ILE A 92 11.57 11.19 -2.38
N ASP A 93 11.76 12.33 -1.71
CA ASP A 93 12.96 12.57 -0.93
C ASP A 93 12.89 11.82 0.41
N LEU A 94 13.49 10.62 0.44
CA LEU A 94 13.53 9.75 1.64
C LEU A 94 14.54 10.20 2.71
N ARG A 95 15.30 11.30 2.49
CA ARG A 95 16.32 11.78 3.44
C ARG A 95 15.74 12.23 4.77
N ARG A 96 14.45 12.54 4.83
CA ARG A 96 13.80 13.06 6.03
C ARG A 96 13.09 11.99 6.84
N GLU A 97 12.47 11.00 6.18
CA GLU A 97 11.65 9.96 6.84
C GLU A 97 11.63 8.69 6.00
N ARG A 98 11.65 7.57 6.70
CA ARG A 98 11.49 6.28 6.05
C ARG A 98 10.01 5.99 5.81
N LEU A 99 9.58 6.12 4.57
CA LEU A 99 8.23 5.78 4.14
C LEU A 99 8.17 4.39 3.51
N PHE A 100 6.99 3.79 3.53
CA PHE A 100 6.66 2.57 2.80
C PHE A 100 5.26 2.69 2.18
N HIS A 101 5.02 1.92 1.16
CA HIS A 101 3.78 1.96 0.39
C HIS A 101 2.65 1.20 1.08
N VAL A 102 1.43 1.70 0.97
CA VAL A 102 0.18 1.07 1.43
C VAL A 102 -0.43 0.28 0.28
N GLY A 103 -0.24 -1.02 0.30
CA GLY A 103 -0.61 -1.89 -0.82
C GLY A 103 0.29 -1.67 -2.04
N ARG A 104 -0.15 -2.21 -3.16
CA ARG A 104 0.62 -2.17 -4.42
C ARG A 104 -0.28 -1.78 -5.58
N LEU A 105 0.35 -1.25 -6.60
CA LEU A 105 -0.11 -1.19 -7.98
C LEU A 105 0.89 -1.97 -8.83
N ASP A 106 0.41 -2.66 -9.84
CA ASP A 106 1.28 -3.35 -10.78
C ASP A 106 2.15 -2.36 -11.55
N LYS A 107 3.24 -2.83 -12.14
CA LYS A 107 4.15 -2.00 -12.91
C LYS A 107 3.42 -1.20 -14.00
N ASP A 108 2.48 -1.88 -14.70
CA ASP A 108 1.72 -1.31 -15.81
C ASP A 108 0.41 -0.62 -15.39
N SER A 109 0.18 -0.48 -14.08
CA SER A 109 -0.94 0.27 -13.52
C SER A 109 -0.47 1.62 -13.01
N GLU A 110 -1.36 2.60 -13.07
CA GLU A 110 -1.10 4.01 -12.73
C GLU A 110 -1.99 4.45 -11.57
N GLY A 111 -1.75 5.66 -11.06
CA GLY A 111 -2.68 6.35 -10.18
C GLY A 111 -2.28 6.33 -8.71
N LEU A 112 -3.27 6.49 -7.87
CA LEU A 112 -3.11 6.73 -6.45
C LEU A 112 -2.45 5.57 -5.72
N ILE A 113 -1.30 5.82 -5.09
CA ILE A 113 -0.71 4.97 -4.07
C ILE A 113 -0.40 5.80 -2.83
N LEU A 114 -0.72 5.26 -1.65
CA LEU A 114 -0.41 5.93 -0.39
C LEU A 114 0.96 5.50 0.12
N LEU A 115 1.66 6.44 0.74
CA LEU A 115 2.94 6.22 1.40
C LEU A 115 2.87 6.74 2.82
N THR A 116 3.45 6.00 3.77
CA THR A 116 3.41 6.37 5.18
C THR A 116 4.54 5.69 5.96
N ASN A 117 4.79 6.15 7.19
CA ASN A 117 5.56 5.46 8.21
C ASN A 117 4.66 4.87 9.32
N ASP A 118 3.33 4.80 9.10
CA ASP A 118 2.36 4.22 10.02
C ASP A 118 2.05 2.76 9.66
N GLY A 119 2.72 1.82 10.34
CA GLY A 119 2.56 0.39 10.07
C GLY A 119 1.19 -0.16 10.46
N ASP A 120 0.55 0.40 11.47
CA ASP A 120 -0.76 -0.08 11.92
C ASP A 120 -1.87 0.34 10.94
N LEU A 121 -1.79 1.59 10.43
CA LEU A 121 -2.64 2.05 9.33
C LEU A 121 -2.43 1.19 8.09
N THR A 122 -1.17 0.94 7.71
CA THR A 122 -0.85 0.13 6.52
C THR A 122 -1.40 -1.29 6.62
N PHE A 123 -1.26 -1.92 7.78
CA PHE A 123 -1.80 -3.26 8.00
C PHE A 123 -3.31 -3.28 7.76
N ARG A 124 -4.07 -2.41 8.41
CA ARG A 124 -5.53 -2.35 8.26
C ARG A 124 -5.96 -1.96 6.84
N ALA A 125 -5.27 -1.03 6.23
CA ALA A 125 -5.57 -0.58 4.87
C ALA A 125 -5.33 -1.65 3.79
N THR A 126 -4.45 -2.63 4.06
CA THR A 126 -4.07 -3.65 3.07
C THR A 126 -4.63 -5.04 3.37
N HIS A 127 -4.96 -5.33 4.62
CA HIS A 127 -5.46 -6.65 4.99
C HIS A 127 -6.89 -6.86 4.48
N PRO A 128 -7.19 -8.00 3.83
CA PRO A 128 -8.50 -8.25 3.18
C PRO A 128 -9.71 -8.12 4.11
N SER A 129 -9.55 -8.43 5.41
CA SER A 129 -10.66 -8.36 6.38
C SER A 129 -11.24 -6.96 6.59
N PHE A 130 -10.51 -5.91 6.23
CA PHE A 130 -10.99 -4.52 6.36
C PHE A 130 -11.72 -4.02 5.12
N GLY A 131 -11.65 -4.76 4.00
CA GLY A 131 -12.45 -4.50 2.81
C GLY A 131 -12.35 -3.10 2.21
N VAL A 132 -11.17 -2.45 2.31
CA VAL A 132 -10.99 -1.08 1.81
C VAL A 132 -11.26 -1.04 0.31
N GLU A 133 -12.21 -0.23 -0.08
CA GLU A 133 -12.60 -0.05 -1.48
C GLU A 133 -11.51 0.67 -2.29
N LYS A 134 -11.38 0.28 -3.54
CA LYS A 134 -10.47 0.89 -4.51
C LYS A 134 -11.23 1.13 -5.80
N THR A 135 -11.21 2.37 -6.27
CA THR A 135 -11.86 2.75 -7.53
C THR A 135 -10.81 2.93 -8.62
N TYR A 136 -11.12 2.39 -9.78
CA TYR A 136 -10.24 2.45 -10.94
C TYR A 136 -10.99 2.98 -12.16
N ILE A 137 -10.28 3.76 -12.96
CA ILE A 137 -10.68 4.08 -14.32
C ILE A 137 -9.90 3.16 -15.27
N ILE A 138 -10.60 2.59 -16.23
CA ILE A 138 -10.08 1.64 -17.21
C ILE A 138 -10.30 2.21 -18.60
N GLU A 139 -9.22 2.34 -19.35
CA GLU A 139 -9.28 2.51 -20.81
C GLU A 139 -9.26 1.13 -21.45
N TYR A 140 -10.19 0.85 -22.33
CA TYR A 140 -10.33 -0.45 -22.99
C TYR A 140 -10.38 -0.30 -24.52
N ASP A 141 -9.99 -1.37 -25.21
CA ASP A 141 -10.12 -1.46 -26.67
C ASP A 141 -11.45 -2.10 -27.09
N GLY A 142 -11.90 -1.74 -28.28
CA GLY A 142 -13.10 -2.32 -28.88
C GLY A 142 -14.42 -1.81 -28.29
N LYS A 143 -15.40 -2.71 -28.21
CA LYS A 143 -16.76 -2.43 -27.69
C LYS A 143 -17.03 -3.28 -26.45
N LEU A 144 -17.69 -2.69 -25.46
CA LEU A 144 -18.14 -3.45 -24.30
C LEU A 144 -19.22 -4.47 -24.68
N PRO A 145 -19.13 -5.71 -24.21
CA PRO A 145 -20.20 -6.68 -24.32
C PRO A 145 -21.49 -6.17 -23.67
N THR A 146 -22.63 -6.42 -24.31
CA THR A 146 -23.94 -6.02 -23.76
C THR A 146 -24.18 -6.68 -22.39
N GLY A 147 -24.50 -5.88 -21.38
CA GLY A 147 -24.78 -6.37 -20.02
C GLY A 147 -23.54 -6.74 -19.21
N ILE A 148 -22.36 -6.31 -19.63
CA ILE A 148 -21.08 -6.53 -18.90
C ILE A 148 -21.16 -6.05 -17.44
N ASP A 149 -21.85 -4.95 -17.18
CA ASP A 149 -22.10 -4.42 -15.84
C ASP A 149 -22.72 -5.47 -14.92
N LYS A 150 -23.76 -6.16 -15.40
CA LYS A 150 -24.47 -7.22 -14.65
C LYS A 150 -23.58 -8.43 -14.40
N VAL A 151 -22.76 -8.81 -15.40
CA VAL A 151 -21.83 -9.92 -15.27
C VAL A 151 -20.77 -9.62 -14.20
N LEU A 152 -20.12 -8.45 -14.28
CA LEU A 152 -19.07 -8.06 -13.33
C LEU A 152 -19.59 -7.83 -11.91
N LEU A 153 -20.82 -7.27 -11.77
CA LEU A 153 -21.46 -7.08 -10.45
C LEU A 153 -21.89 -8.41 -9.82
N LYS A 154 -22.40 -9.35 -10.62
CA LYS A 154 -22.75 -10.69 -10.15
C LYS A 154 -21.51 -11.50 -9.75
N GLY A 155 -20.42 -11.31 -10.48
CA GLY A 155 -19.14 -11.97 -10.30
C GLY A 155 -18.82 -12.93 -11.43
N VAL A 156 -17.54 -13.11 -11.65
CA VAL A 156 -16.94 -13.96 -12.68
C VAL A 156 -16.04 -14.98 -11.98
N GLU A 157 -16.13 -16.25 -12.37
CA GLU A 157 -15.24 -17.30 -11.87
C GLU A 157 -13.84 -17.11 -12.45
N LEU A 158 -12.85 -17.00 -11.59
CA LEU A 158 -11.43 -16.93 -11.90
C LEU A 158 -10.72 -18.16 -11.32
N GLU A 159 -9.49 -18.44 -11.75
CA GLU A 159 -8.73 -19.60 -11.28
C GLU A 159 -8.61 -19.72 -9.75
N ASP A 160 -8.60 -18.56 -9.04
CA ASP A 160 -8.46 -18.46 -7.60
C ASP A 160 -9.77 -18.07 -6.89
N GLY A 161 -10.91 -18.33 -7.53
CA GLY A 161 -12.27 -18.12 -7.03
C GLY A 161 -12.98 -16.92 -7.60
N MET A 162 -14.23 -16.75 -7.19
CA MET A 162 -15.12 -15.71 -7.69
C MET A 162 -14.54 -14.30 -7.50
N GLY A 163 -14.46 -13.53 -8.57
CA GLY A 163 -14.11 -12.12 -8.55
C GLY A 163 -15.30 -11.26 -8.96
N ARG A 164 -15.48 -10.10 -8.34
CA ARG A 164 -16.56 -9.18 -8.68
C ARG A 164 -16.20 -7.72 -8.45
N VAL A 165 -16.90 -6.83 -9.16
CA VAL A 165 -16.87 -5.42 -8.86
C VAL A 165 -18.04 -5.04 -7.93
N LEU A 166 -17.86 -3.99 -7.14
CA LEU A 166 -18.90 -3.41 -6.27
C LEU A 166 -19.74 -2.39 -7.02
N SER A 167 -19.14 -1.70 -7.98
CA SER A 167 -19.82 -0.76 -8.85
C SER A 167 -19.19 -0.77 -10.25
N PHE A 168 -19.99 -0.40 -11.23
CA PHE A 168 -19.60 -0.26 -12.63
C PHE A 168 -20.28 1.01 -13.19
N ARG A 169 -19.52 1.82 -13.91
CA ARG A 169 -20.02 3.02 -14.55
C ARG A 169 -19.30 3.28 -15.87
N GLU A 170 -20.02 3.46 -16.95
CA GLU A 170 -19.45 3.99 -18.19
C GLU A 170 -19.23 5.49 -18.04
N LEU A 171 -18.02 5.97 -18.35
CA LEU A 171 -17.66 7.40 -18.28
C LEU A 171 -17.79 8.07 -19.63
N SER A 172 -17.26 7.43 -20.65
CA SER A 172 -17.30 7.87 -22.05
C SER A 172 -16.94 6.70 -22.97
N SER A 173 -16.86 6.93 -24.28
CA SER A 173 -16.35 5.93 -25.22
C SER A 173 -14.96 5.45 -24.77
N HIS A 174 -14.79 4.13 -24.68
CA HIS A 174 -13.56 3.44 -24.26
C HIS A 174 -13.11 3.66 -22.80
N TRP A 175 -13.94 4.29 -21.94
CA TRP A 175 -13.60 4.53 -20.53
C TRP A 175 -14.70 4.09 -19.59
N ILE A 176 -14.34 3.26 -18.62
CA ILE A 176 -15.23 2.82 -17.53
C ILE A 176 -14.59 3.07 -16.17
N GLU A 177 -15.44 3.17 -15.16
CA GLU A 177 -15.03 3.20 -13.75
C GLU A 177 -15.57 1.96 -13.04
N VAL A 178 -14.71 1.30 -12.27
CA VAL A 178 -15.09 0.16 -11.44
C VAL A 178 -14.54 0.33 -10.02
N THR A 179 -15.30 -0.18 -9.04
CA THR A 179 -14.86 -0.25 -7.64
C THR A 179 -14.78 -1.69 -7.20
N ILE A 180 -13.70 -2.04 -6.49
CA ILE A 180 -13.47 -3.35 -5.89
C ILE A 180 -13.06 -3.19 -4.41
N HIS A 181 -13.22 -4.25 -3.59
CA HIS A 181 -12.73 -4.26 -2.19
C HIS A 181 -11.54 -5.20 -1.98
N GLU A 182 -11.21 -6.01 -2.95
CA GLU A 182 -10.14 -6.97 -2.90
C GLU A 182 -8.84 -6.49 -3.56
N GLY A 183 -7.75 -7.23 -3.41
CA GLY A 183 -6.44 -6.87 -3.96
C GLY A 183 -5.65 -8.09 -4.44
N ARG A 184 -6.34 -9.14 -4.96
CA ARG A 184 -5.68 -10.29 -5.59
C ARG A 184 -4.83 -9.84 -6.78
N TYR A 185 -3.82 -10.64 -7.10
CA TYR A 185 -2.91 -10.35 -8.21
C TYR A 185 -3.68 -10.12 -9.51
N HIS A 186 -3.44 -8.96 -10.15
CA HIS A 186 -4.02 -8.54 -11.42
C HIS A 186 -5.56 -8.65 -11.51
N ILE A 187 -6.27 -8.57 -10.39
CA ILE A 187 -7.72 -8.89 -10.30
C ILE A 187 -8.57 -8.17 -11.35
N ILE A 188 -8.38 -6.86 -11.56
CA ILE A 188 -9.16 -6.11 -12.55
C ILE A 188 -8.84 -6.58 -13.97
N ARG A 189 -7.56 -6.77 -14.31
CA ARG A 189 -7.16 -7.24 -15.64
C ARG A 189 -7.75 -8.63 -15.93
N ARG A 190 -7.71 -9.52 -14.95
CA ARG A 190 -8.28 -10.87 -15.07
C ARG A 190 -9.81 -10.85 -15.17
N LEU A 191 -10.48 -9.95 -14.44
CA LEU A 191 -11.93 -9.77 -14.58
C LEU A 191 -12.30 -9.28 -15.99
N MET A 192 -11.56 -8.31 -16.52
CA MET A 192 -11.80 -7.76 -17.85
C MET A 192 -11.49 -8.79 -18.95
N GLU A 193 -10.39 -9.53 -18.83
CA GLU A 193 -10.02 -10.64 -19.70
C GLU A 193 -11.11 -11.73 -19.74
N ALA A 194 -11.65 -12.11 -18.60
CA ALA A 194 -12.70 -13.12 -18.49
C ALA A 194 -14.04 -12.70 -19.13
N VAL A 195 -14.23 -11.41 -19.40
CA VAL A 195 -15.36 -10.86 -20.14
C VAL A 195 -14.95 -10.33 -21.53
N GLU A 196 -13.80 -10.77 -22.03
CA GLU A 196 -13.27 -10.49 -23.39
C GLU A 196 -13.07 -8.98 -23.65
N VAL A 197 -12.56 -8.23 -22.66
CA VAL A 197 -12.27 -6.80 -22.79
C VAL A 197 -10.78 -6.55 -22.54
N ASP A 198 -10.10 -5.99 -23.53
CA ASP A 198 -8.69 -5.64 -23.46
C ASP A 198 -8.46 -4.32 -22.73
N VAL A 199 -7.66 -4.37 -21.66
CA VAL A 199 -7.32 -3.21 -20.83
C VAL A 199 -6.08 -2.51 -21.37
N LEU A 200 -6.23 -1.32 -21.93
CA LEU A 200 -5.14 -0.46 -22.42
C LEU A 200 -4.46 0.28 -21.27
N ARG A 201 -5.26 0.93 -20.40
CA ARG A 201 -4.78 1.64 -19.21
C ARG A 201 -5.61 1.29 -17.98
N LEU A 202 -4.97 1.26 -16.82
CA LEU A 202 -5.60 1.01 -15.54
C LEU A 202 -5.10 2.02 -14.52
N ILE A 203 -5.97 2.91 -14.08
CA ILE A 203 -5.64 4.05 -13.23
C ILE A 203 -6.44 3.96 -11.93
N ARG A 204 -5.78 3.78 -10.78
CA ARG A 204 -6.47 3.85 -9.49
C ARG A 204 -6.73 5.30 -9.12
N THR A 205 -8.00 5.70 -9.06
CA THR A 205 -8.41 7.07 -8.75
C THR A 205 -8.81 7.27 -7.29
N LYS A 206 -9.20 6.16 -6.58
CA LYS A 206 -9.52 6.24 -5.15
C LYS A 206 -8.98 5.05 -4.38
N PHE A 207 -8.66 5.30 -3.12
CA PHE A 207 -8.30 4.30 -2.12
C PHE A 207 -9.04 4.64 -0.82
N GLY A 208 -10.08 3.88 -0.50
CA GLY A 208 -11.04 4.25 0.53
C GLY A 208 -11.59 5.66 0.28
N PRO A 209 -11.55 6.55 1.28
CA PRO A 209 -12.03 7.93 1.14
C PRO A 209 -11.04 8.86 0.42
N ILE A 210 -9.82 8.41 0.12
CA ILE A 210 -8.77 9.25 -0.49
C ILE A 210 -8.94 9.25 -2.01
N SER A 211 -8.97 10.43 -2.59
CA SER A 211 -9.02 10.63 -4.05
C SER A 211 -7.65 11.07 -4.59
N LEU A 212 -7.33 10.62 -5.79
CA LEU A 212 -6.18 11.10 -6.55
C LEU A 212 -6.30 12.62 -6.82
N GLY A 213 -7.52 13.09 -7.12
CA GLY A 213 -7.77 14.49 -7.49
C GLY A 213 -6.93 14.91 -8.68
N ASP A 214 -6.49 16.17 -8.67
CA ASP A 214 -5.67 16.78 -9.71
C ASP A 214 -4.16 16.56 -9.49
N THR A 215 -3.76 15.58 -8.67
CA THR A 215 -2.34 15.28 -8.42
C THR A 215 -1.69 14.84 -9.74
N PRO A 216 -0.70 15.59 -10.27
CA PRO A 216 -0.06 15.23 -11.53
C PRO A 216 0.71 13.91 -11.43
N GLU A 217 0.87 13.23 -12.55
CA GLU A 217 1.66 11.99 -12.64
C GLU A 217 3.11 12.21 -12.15
N GLY A 218 3.62 11.29 -11.32
CA GLY A 218 4.92 11.39 -10.68
C GLY A 218 5.00 12.43 -9.54
N ARG A 219 3.90 13.05 -9.17
CA ARG A 219 3.84 13.99 -8.04
C ARG A 219 3.07 13.41 -6.86
N TRP A 220 3.36 13.96 -5.71
CA TRP A 220 2.69 13.59 -4.47
C TRP A 220 2.20 14.83 -3.71
N ARG A 221 1.30 14.61 -2.78
CA ARG A 221 0.82 15.59 -1.82
C ARG A 221 0.63 14.96 -0.46
N ASP A 222 0.65 15.75 0.58
CA ASP A 222 0.22 15.30 1.91
C ASP A 222 -1.29 15.01 1.92
N LEU A 223 -1.72 14.06 2.73
CA LEU A 223 -3.13 13.93 3.08
C LEU A 223 -3.51 15.09 4.00
N ASN A 224 -4.61 15.74 3.72
CA ASN A 224 -5.16 16.74 4.64
C ASN A 224 -5.79 16.05 5.87
N SER A 225 -6.07 16.84 6.92
CA SER A 225 -6.62 16.33 8.18
C SER A 225 -7.98 15.63 8.01
N GLY A 226 -8.83 16.11 7.13
CA GLY A 226 -10.14 15.52 6.84
C GLY A 226 -10.00 14.15 6.15
N GLU A 227 -9.13 14.05 5.15
CA GLU A 227 -8.80 12.80 4.48
C GLU A 227 -8.26 11.76 5.47
N LEU A 228 -7.32 12.17 6.32
CA LEU A 228 -6.72 11.27 7.30
C LEU A 228 -7.75 10.81 8.34
N THR A 229 -8.60 11.71 8.85
CA THR A 229 -9.68 11.36 9.78
C THR A 229 -10.65 10.36 9.16
N ASN A 230 -11.08 10.60 7.92
CA ASN A 230 -11.98 9.71 7.21
C ASN A 230 -11.32 8.34 6.95
N LEU A 231 -10.04 8.31 6.55
CA LEU A 231 -9.32 7.06 6.33
C LEU A 231 -9.21 6.27 7.64
N ARG A 232 -8.84 6.92 8.74
CA ARG A 232 -8.77 6.26 10.06
C ARG A 232 -10.12 5.71 10.49
N SER A 233 -11.19 6.47 10.31
CA SER A 233 -12.57 6.03 10.62
C SER A 233 -12.94 4.75 9.85
N VAL A 234 -12.67 4.71 8.54
CA VAL A 234 -12.93 3.51 7.71
C VAL A 234 -12.12 2.31 8.18
N LEU A 235 -10.91 2.55 8.71
CA LEU A 235 -10.00 1.51 9.20
C LEU A 235 -10.26 1.12 10.67
N GLY A 236 -11.17 1.79 11.37
CA GLY A 236 -11.46 1.57 12.78
C GLY A 236 -10.29 1.95 13.71
N LEU A 237 -9.59 3.08 13.38
CA LEU A 237 -8.45 3.64 14.13
C LEU A 237 -8.83 4.92 14.87
#